data_73794be24ba8922ccd8809dca7812b38
#
_entry.id   73794be24ba8922ccd8809dca7812b38
#
_cell.length_a   1.000
_cell.length_b   1.000
_cell.length_c   1.000
_cell.angle_alpha   90.00
_cell.angle_beta   90.00
_cell.angle_gamma   90.00
#
_symmetry.space_group_name_H-M   'P 1'
#
loop_
_entity.id
_entity.type
_entity.pdbx_description
1 polymer ?
#
loop_
_entity_poly.entity_id
_entity_poly.type
_entity_poly.pdbx_seq_one_letter_code
_entity_poly.pdbx_strand_id
1 'polypeptide(L)'
;MPGISLRLASYNLLEGLRPIGPGPGERRQLDRERTEAARSVVQELSPEVLVLNEALFCQQYRGHVVDYGRLFGFAYQAAALYDNAWGNAVLSRHPILRSHEMKTEGRGGVVALIDAPIGTFTVASYHPHPSRNPSDKAADFERLVAGLDGPLIVCGDLNCINPADAIDRDALIAAFRRFARDPEATLAQFTESGREVFGALAKFGLEDAIPLAGRRYSIPTDLISLDKSSGMRIDHILANGAIVVGGGEVVHSAQTNRASDHHPVVLDFHLRSGSSASPGLPPEPLR
;
A
#
# COMPACT_ATOMS: atom_id res chain seq x y z
N MET A 1 11.94 29.82 -4.44
CA MET A 1 11.09 29.43 -3.32
C MET A 1 11.14 27.93 -3.21
N PRO A 2 11.27 27.31 -2.03
CA PRO A 2 11.10 25.88 -1.92
C PRO A 2 9.69 25.55 -2.45
N GLY A 3 9.62 24.63 -3.39
CA GLY A 3 8.36 24.17 -3.97
C GLY A 3 7.46 23.56 -2.89
N ILE A 4 6.15 23.62 -3.10
CA ILE A 4 5.17 22.93 -2.26
C ILE A 4 5.49 21.41 -2.34
N SER A 5 5.69 20.77 -1.19
CA SER A 5 5.84 19.32 -1.08
C SER A 5 4.54 18.71 -0.57
N LEU A 6 4.18 17.53 -1.07
CA LEU A 6 3.07 16.74 -0.56
C LEU A 6 3.60 15.51 0.16
N ARG A 7 2.81 15.00 1.10
CA ARG A 7 3.06 13.72 1.76
C ARG A 7 2.04 12.68 1.35
N LEU A 8 2.53 11.53 0.90
CA LEU A 8 1.74 10.33 0.69
C LEU A 8 2.08 9.30 1.76
N ALA A 9 1.08 8.60 2.30
CA ALA A 9 1.26 7.45 3.17
C ALA A 9 0.58 6.23 2.56
N SER A 10 1.22 5.06 2.69
CA SER A 10 0.64 3.75 2.36
C SER A 10 0.55 2.92 3.63
N TYR A 11 -0.62 2.32 3.90
CA TYR A 11 -0.87 1.62 5.15
C TYR A 11 -1.80 0.42 4.96
N ASN A 12 -1.32 -0.78 5.25
CA ASN A 12 -2.15 -1.97 5.38
C ASN A 12 -2.82 -1.95 6.77
N LEU A 13 -4.15 -2.07 6.81
CA LEU A 13 -4.95 -1.94 8.04
C LEU A 13 -5.22 -3.26 8.76
N LEU A 14 -4.67 -4.36 8.30
CA LEU A 14 -4.96 -5.71 8.81
C LEU A 14 -6.46 -5.93 9.05
N GLU A 15 -7.11 -6.59 8.13
CA GLU A 15 -8.54 -6.86 8.26
C GLU A 15 -9.42 -5.61 8.54
N GLY A 16 -9.06 -4.45 8.00
CA GLY A 16 -9.84 -3.23 8.08
C GLY A 16 -10.06 -2.71 9.51
N LEU A 17 -9.08 -2.90 10.41
CA LEU A 17 -9.14 -2.50 11.84
C LEU A 17 -10.16 -3.28 12.65
N ARG A 18 -10.47 -4.51 12.29
CA ARG A 18 -11.34 -5.38 13.09
C ARG A 18 -10.58 -6.01 14.27
N PRO A 19 -11.30 -6.54 15.27
CA PRO A 19 -10.69 -7.34 16.33
C PRO A 19 -9.92 -8.54 15.76
N ILE A 20 -8.75 -8.77 16.28
CA ILE A 20 -7.94 -9.95 15.97
C ILE A 20 -8.39 -11.06 16.94
N GLY A 21 -9.03 -12.10 16.40
CA GLY A 21 -9.47 -13.20 17.25
C GLY A 21 -10.51 -14.11 16.61
N PRO A 22 -10.85 -15.25 17.28
CA PRO A 22 -11.56 -16.36 16.67
C PRO A 22 -13.08 -16.21 16.55
N GLY A 23 -13.69 -15.11 17.02
CA GLY A 23 -15.14 -15.00 17.11
C GLY A 23 -15.82 -14.40 15.87
N PRO A 24 -16.70 -15.13 15.14
CA PRO A 24 -17.43 -14.56 14.01
C PRO A 24 -18.40 -13.42 14.40
N GLY A 25 -18.72 -13.28 15.69
CA GLY A 25 -19.54 -12.19 16.23
C GLY A 25 -18.77 -10.89 16.43
N GLU A 26 -17.50 -10.99 16.80
CA GLU A 26 -16.64 -9.85 17.11
C GLU A 26 -16.09 -9.15 15.84
N ARG A 27 -16.04 -9.86 14.73
CA ARG A 27 -15.58 -9.33 13.42
C ARG A 27 -16.52 -8.31 12.77
N ARG A 28 -17.63 -7.95 13.40
CA ARG A 28 -18.65 -7.06 12.81
C ARG A 28 -18.44 -5.57 13.10
N GLN A 29 -17.58 -5.26 14.06
CA GLN A 29 -17.31 -3.89 14.47
C GLN A 29 -15.82 -3.60 14.32
N LEU A 30 -15.48 -2.33 14.17
CA LEU A 30 -14.09 -1.89 14.27
C LEU A 30 -13.60 -2.12 15.70
N ASP A 31 -12.37 -2.57 15.84
CA ASP A 31 -11.68 -2.57 17.12
C ASP A 31 -11.42 -1.13 17.55
N ARG A 32 -11.89 -0.76 18.74
CA ARG A 32 -11.79 0.61 19.21
C ARG A 32 -10.34 1.05 19.39
N GLU A 33 -9.52 0.22 20.04
CA GLU A 33 -8.12 0.56 20.33
C GLU A 33 -7.29 0.66 19.07
N ARG A 34 -7.44 -0.30 18.15
CA ARG A 34 -6.79 -0.27 16.85
C ARG A 34 -7.21 0.93 16.02
N THR A 35 -8.50 1.26 16.02
CA THR A 35 -9.05 2.40 15.28
C THR A 35 -8.51 3.72 15.83
N GLU A 36 -8.48 3.90 17.16
CA GLU A 36 -7.92 5.09 17.78
C GLU A 36 -6.41 5.21 17.51
N ALA A 37 -5.67 4.11 17.58
CA ALA A 37 -4.25 4.08 17.23
C ALA A 37 -4.02 4.45 15.76
N ALA A 38 -4.78 3.86 14.82
CA ALA A 38 -4.68 4.19 13.40
C ALA A 38 -5.02 5.66 13.11
N ARG A 39 -6.03 6.22 13.78
CA ARG A 39 -6.35 7.66 13.67
C ARG A 39 -5.20 8.53 14.15
N SER A 40 -4.59 8.18 15.28
CA SER A 40 -3.42 8.91 15.80
C SER A 40 -2.26 8.85 14.80
N VAL A 41 -1.98 7.67 14.23
CA VAL A 41 -0.95 7.51 13.18
C VAL A 41 -1.23 8.44 12.00
N VAL A 42 -2.45 8.42 11.46
CA VAL A 42 -2.79 9.27 10.30
C VAL A 42 -2.73 10.76 10.65
N GLN A 43 -3.13 11.15 11.87
CA GLN A 43 -3.03 12.53 12.34
C GLN A 43 -1.57 12.99 12.48
N GLU A 44 -0.72 12.17 13.08
CA GLU A 44 0.72 12.46 13.25
C GLU A 44 1.44 12.56 11.91
N LEU A 45 1.16 11.65 10.99
CA LEU A 45 1.73 11.66 9.64
C LEU A 45 1.20 12.81 8.80
N SER A 46 -0.04 13.21 9.02
CA SER A 46 -0.74 14.30 8.30
C SER A 46 -0.61 14.22 6.77
N PRO A 47 -0.84 13.05 6.13
CA PRO A 47 -0.67 12.91 4.70
C PRO A 47 -1.77 13.65 3.93
N GLU A 48 -1.42 14.17 2.74
CA GLU A 48 -2.39 14.70 1.77
C GLU A 48 -3.04 13.56 0.97
N VAL A 49 -2.33 12.44 0.80
CA VAL A 49 -2.83 11.23 0.16
C VAL A 49 -2.55 10.04 1.06
N LEU A 50 -3.58 9.24 1.36
CA LEU A 50 -3.48 8.02 2.14
C LEU A 50 -3.96 6.84 1.31
N VAL A 51 -3.07 5.88 1.10
CA VAL A 51 -3.38 4.63 0.43
C VAL A 51 -3.60 3.54 1.46
N LEU A 52 -4.71 2.83 1.34
CA LEU A 52 -5.10 1.77 2.27
C LEU A 52 -5.13 0.43 1.55
N ASN A 53 -4.52 -0.57 2.18
CA ASN A 53 -4.71 -1.96 1.83
C ASN A 53 -5.49 -2.68 2.94
N GLU A 54 -6.13 -3.77 2.61
CA GLU A 54 -7.03 -4.50 3.52
C GLU A 54 -8.10 -3.61 4.15
N ALA A 55 -8.55 -2.61 3.43
CA ALA A 55 -9.66 -1.77 3.85
C ALA A 55 -11.00 -2.52 3.65
N LEU A 56 -11.91 -2.38 4.62
CA LEU A 56 -13.19 -3.07 4.59
C LEU A 56 -14.29 -2.12 4.16
N PHE A 57 -14.73 -2.22 2.91
CA PHE A 57 -15.74 -1.31 2.37
C PHE A 57 -17.15 -1.89 2.30
N CYS A 58 -17.30 -3.19 2.36
CA CYS A 58 -18.56 -3.84 2.07
C CYS A 58 -18.95 -4.87 3.13
N GLN A 59 -20.20 -5.12 3.18
CA GLN A 59 -21.02 -5.62 4.22
C GLN A 59 -21.53 -6.99 4.08
N GLN A 60 -20.89 -7.94 3.48
CA GLN A 60 -21.36 -9.33 3.61
C GLN A 60 -21.57 -9.75 5.07
N TYR A 61 -21.08 -8.96 6.01
CA TYR A 61 -21.20 -9.19 7.43
C TYR A 61 -22.19 -8.25 8.16
N ARG A 62 -23.34 -7.91 7.50
CA ARG A 62 -24.48 -7.19 8.11
C ARG A 62 -24.25 -5.71 8.41
N GLY A 63 -24.38 -4.89 7.44
CA GLY A 63 -24.94 -3.55 7.61
C GLY A 63 -23.95 -2.41 7.88
N HIS A 64 -22.64 -2.60 7.98
CA HIS A 64 -21.72 -1.50 8.24
C HIS A 64 -20.67 -1.34 7.15
N VAL A 65 -20.83 -0.30 6.35
CA VAL A 65 -19.76 0.23 5.49
C VAL A 65 -18.86 1.09 6.36
N VAL A 66 -17.56 0.85 6.30
CA VAL A 66 -16.61 1.77 6.93
C VAL A 66 -16.33 2.91 5.95
N ASP A 67 -16.71 4.11 6.32
CA ASP A 67 -16.32 5.32 5.62
C ASP A 67 -14.93 5.76 6.11
N TYR A 68 -13.90 5.27 5.43
CA TYR A 68 -12.51 5.61 5.79
C TYR A 68 -12.18 7.08 5.49
N GLY A 69 -12.83 7.69 4.49
CA GLY A 69 -12.71 9.12 4.22
C GLY A 69 -13.11 9.93 5.46
N ARG A 70 -14.29 9.64 6.01
CA ARG A 70 -14.77 10.27 7.24
C ARG A 70 -13.93 9.90 8.47
N LEU A 71 -13.52 8.62 8.58
CA LEU A 71 -12.73 8.13 9.71
C LEU A 71 -11.39 8.86 9.85
N PHE A 72 -10.71 9.10 8.72
CA PHE A 72 -9.38 9.70 8.67
C PHE A 72 -9.38 11.17 8.23
N GLY A 73 -10.52 11.75 7.90
CA GLY A 73 -10.66 13.18 7.54
C GLY A 73 -10.20 13.53 6.12
N PHE A 74 -10.52 12.66 5.15
CA PHE A 74 -10.27 12.90 3.73
C PHE A 74 -11.58 13.18 2.98
N ALA A 75 -11.51 14.16 2.06
CA ALA A 75 -12.68 14.61 1.30
C ALA A 75 -12.99 13.74 0.08
N TYR A 76 -11.97 13.10 -0.50
CA TYR A 76 -12.09 12.33 -1.74
C TYR A 76 -11.59 10.89 -1.52
N GLN A 77 -12.27 9.94 -2.17
CA GLN A 77 -11.95 8.53 -2.08
C GLN A 77 -12.18 7.82 -3.41
N ALA A 78 -11.22 6.99 -3.80
CA ALA A 78 -11.37 5.96 -4.82
C ALA A 78 -11.06 4.60 -4.20
N ALA A 79 -11.81 3.56 -4.56
CA ALA A 79 -11.61 2.23 -4.01
C ALA A 79 -11.79 1.15 -5.07
N ALA A 80 -11.06 0.06 -4.92
CA ALA A 80 -11.25 -1.18 -5.68
C ALA A 80 -11.58 -2.30 -4.70
N LEU A 81 -12.69 -2.99 -4.94
CA LEU A 81 -13.20 -4.04 -4.08
C LEU A 81 -12.81 -5.42 -4.62
N TYR A 82 -12.45 -6.33 -3.70
CA TYR A 82 -12.31 -7.74 -3.97
C TYR A 82 -13.03 -8.56 -2.90
N ASP A 83 -13.51 -9.76 -3.25
CA ASP A 83 -14.26 -10.65 -2.36
C ASP A 83 -15.45 -9.99 -1.64
N ASN A 84 -16.10 -9.00 -2.30
CA ASN A 84 -17.27 -8.29 -1.80
C ASN A 84 -17.14 -7.62 -0.43
N ALA A 85 -15.99 -7.67 0.21
CA ALA A 85 -15.79 -7.11 1.55
C ALA A 85 -14.50 -6.29 1.66
N TRP A 86 -13.43 -6.77 1.06
CA TRP A 86 -12.10 -6.20 1.15
C TRP A 86 -11.83 -5.28 -0.03
N GLY A 87 -10.95 -4.32 0.19
CA GLY A 87 -10.54 -3.44 -0.89
C GLY A 87 -9.22 -2.73 -0.62
N ASN A 88 -8.76 -2.09 -1.68
CA ASN A 88 -7.71 -1.10 -1.63
C ASN A 88 -8.34 0.26 -1.89
N ALA A 89 -7.84 1.32 -1.26
CA ALA A 89 -8.34 2.66 -1.46
C ALA A 89 -7.22 3.68 -1.59
N VAL A 90 -7.53 4.73 -2.34
CA VAL A 90 -6.79 5.99 -2.34
C VAL A 90 -7.71 7.05 -1.74
N LEU A 91 -7.32 7.59 -0.61
CA LEU A 91 -7.98 8.73 0.03
C LEU A 91 -7.16 9.99 -0.25
N SER A 92 -7.80 11.09 -0.57
CA SER A 92 -7.11 12.33 -0.90
C SER A 92 -7.78 13.55 -0.24
N ARG A 93 -6.97 14.51 0.20
CA ARG A 93 -7.44 15.86 0.56
C ARG A 93 -7.72 16.71 -0.66
N HIS A 94 -7.17 16.31 -1.82
CA HIS A 94 -7.27 16.98 -3.11
C HIS A 94 -8.25 16.26 -4.02
N PRO A 95 -8.88 16.93 -5.00
CA PRO A 95 -9.81 16.31 -5.92
C PRO A 95 -9.23 15.09 -6.64
N ILE A 96 -9.98 14.00 -6.65
CA ILE A 96 -9.73 12.85 -7.51
C ILE A 96 -10.53 13.09 -8.80
N LEU A 97 -9.82 13.42 -9.90
CA LEU A 97 -10.45 13.77 -11.17
C LEU A 97 -11.02 12.53 -11.88
N ARG A 98 -10.33 11.41 -11.77
CA ARG A 98 -10.71 10.11 -12.34
C ARG A 98 -10.16 8.99 -11.49
N SER A 99 -10.85 7.86 -11.51
CA SER A 99 -10.37 6.62 -10.92
C SER A 99 -10.89 5.43 -11.69
N HIS A 100 -10.16 4.33 -11.66
CA HIS A 100 -10.65 3.05 -12.16
C HIS A 100 -10.19 1.90 -11.27
N GLU A 101 -10.94 0.81 -11.32
CA GLU A 101 -10.59 -0.45 -10.69
C GLU A 101 -9.93 -1.37 -11.71
N MET A 102 -8.87 -2.05 -11.30
CA MET A 102 -8.35 -3.22 -11.98
C MET A 102 -8.73 -4.47 -11.19
N LYS A 103 -9.50 -5.36 -11.81
CA LYS A 103 -9.82 -6.65 -11.19
C LYS A 103 -8.76 -7.68 -11.56
N THR A 104 -8.26 -8.37 -10.56
CA THR A 104 -7.39 -9.54 -10.70
C THR A 104 -8.05 -10.73 -10.04
N GLU A 105 -7.48 -11.91 -10.18
CA GLU A 105 -7.97 -13.10 -9.51
C GLU A 105 -7.84 -12.96 -7.97
N GLY A 106 -8.99 -12.77 -7.30
CA GLY A 106 -9.13 -12.65 -5.84
C GLY A 106 -8.68 -11.33 -5.23
N ARG A 107 -8.20 -10.34 -6.02
CA ARG A 107 -7.75 -9.04 -5.53
C ARG A 107 -8.05 -7.92 -6.54
N GLY A 108 -8.06 -6.68 -6.09
CA GLY A 108 -8.29 -5.51 -6.93
C GLY A 108 -7.20 -4.47 -6.80
N GLY A 109 -6.87 -3.81 -7.91
CA GLY A 109 -6.04 -2.61 -7.93
C GLY A 109 -6.90 -1.36 -8.11
N VAL A 110 -6.49 -0.25 -7.54
CA VAL A 110 -7.11 1.06 -7.71
C VAL A 110 -6.12 2.04 -8.29
N VAL A 111 -6.57 2.81 -9.28
CA VAL A 111 -5.80 3.90 -9.87
C VAL A 111 -6.60 5.18 -9.71
N ALA A 112 -5.97 6.23 -9.21
CA ALA A 112 -6.58 7.53 -8.97
C ALA A 112 -5.70 8.66 -9.55
N LEU A 113 -6.30 9.51 -10.36
CA LEU A 113 -5.71 10.75 -10.85
C LEU A 113 -6.08 11.87 -9.90
N ILE A 114 -5.10 12.49 -9.28
CA ILE A 114 -5.25 13.52 -8.25
C ILE A 114 -4.83 14.87 -8.80
N ASP A 115 -5.64 15.91 -8.54
CA ASP A 115 -5.35 17.30 -8.86
C ASP A 115 -4.99 18.05 -7.58
N ALA A 116 -3.71 18.38 -7.42
CA ALA A 116 -3.17 19.00 -6.23
C ALA A 116 -2.44 20.32 -6.56
N PRO A 117 -2.12 21.16 -5.57
CA PRO A 117 -1.43 22.45 -5.81
C PRO A 117 -0.07 22.31 -6.51
N ILE A 118 0.53 21.11 -6.49
CA ILE A 118 1.79 20.82 -7.20
C ILE A 118 1.58 20.38 -8.65
N GLY A 119 0.33 20.21 -9.10
CA GLY A 119 -0.07 19.66 -10.40
C GLY A 119 -0.76 18.31 -10.29
N THR A 120 -1.11 17.72 -11.44
CA THR A 120 -1.78 16.43 -11.51
C THR A 120 -0.79 15.28 -11.47
N PHE A 121 -1.12 14.22 -10.73
CA PHE A 121 -0.34 12.98 -10.66
C PHE A 121 -1.26 11.78 -10.43
N THR A 122 -0.77 10.61 -10.79
CA THR A 122 -1.49 9.36 -10.65
C THR A 122 -0.93 8.56 -9.47
N VAL A 123 -1.83 8.02 -8.66
CA VAL A 123 -1.51 7.04 -7.61
C VAL A 123 -2.19 5.74 -7.97
N ALA A 124 -1.40 4.66 -8.02
CA ALA A 124 -1.89 3.31 -8.23
C ALA A 124 -1.55 2.43 -7.02
N SER A 125 -2.51 1.65 -6.57
CA SER A 125 -2.33 0.71 -5.46
C SER A 125 -2.86 -0.66 -5.81
N TYR A 126 -2.09 -1.68 -5.46
CA TYR A 126 -2.47 -3.07 -5.58
C TYR A 126 -1.86 -3.88 -4.43
N HIS A 127 -2.68 -4.76 -3.86
CA HIS A 127 -2.28 -5.67 -2.79
C HIS A 127 -2.48 -7.11 -3.29
N PRO A 128 -1.47 -7.74 -3.92
CA PRO A 128 -1.55 -9.12 -4.39
C PRO A 128 -1.61 -10.10 -3.22
N HIS A 129 -2.26 -11.24 -3.41
CA HIS A 129 -2.23 -12.31 -2.41
C HIS A 129 -0.78 -12.79 -2.19
N PRO A 130 -0.32 -13.05 -0.94
CA PRO A 130 1.07 -13.45 -0.68
C PRO A 130 1.48 -14.72 -1.45
N SER A 131 0.57 -15.68 -1.63
CA SER A 131 0.83 -16.93 -2.37
C SER A 131 0.61 -16.84 -3.89
N ARG A 132 0.27 -15.65 -4.45
CA ARG A 132 0.16 -15.49 -5.90
C ARG A 132 1.52 -15.73 -6.55
N ASN A 133 1.54 -16.44 -7.68
CA ASN A 133 2.76 -16.74 -8.40
C ASN A 133 3.56 -15.45 -8.72
N PRO A 134 4.90 -15.44 -8.58
CA PRO A 134 5.71 -14.26 -8.83
C PRO A 134 5.51 -13.61 -10.20
N SER A 135 5.47 -14.41 -11.28
CA SER A 135 5.24 -13.88 -12.64
C SER A 135 3.83 -13.31 -12.83
N ASP A 136 2.81 -13.90 -12.18
CA ASP A 136 1.45 -13.38 -12.23
C ASP A 136 1.32 -12.07 -11.44
N LYS A 137 2.02 -11.94 -10.30
CA LYS A 137 2.11 -10.64 -9.59
C LYS A 137 2.71 -9.57 -10.49
N ALA A 138 3.83 -9.88 -11.16
CA ALA A 138 4.49 -8.96 -12.07
C ALA A 138 3.57 -8.55 -13.22
N ALA A 139 2.88 -9.51 -13.85
CA ALA A 139 1.93 -9.24 -14.93
C ALA A 139 0.74 -8.38 -14.46
N ASP A 140 0.26 -8.58 -13.23
CA ASP A 140 -0.78 -7.74 -12.65
C ASP A 140 -0.31 -6.30 -12.47
N PHE A 141 0.92 -6.08 -12.00
CA PHE A 141 1.49 -4.74 -11.89
C PHE A 141 1.73 -4.09 -13.25
N GLU A 142 2.21 -4.83 -14.25
CA GLU A 142 2.33 -4.31 -15.62
C GLU A 142 0.97 -3.86 -16.16
N ARG A 143 -0.10 -4.63 -15.94
CA ARG A 143 -1.46 -4.24 -16.34
C ARG A 143 -1.98 -3.02 -15.58
N LEU A 144 -1.65 -2.91 -14.27
CA LEU A 144 -2.07 -1.79 -13.44
C LEU A 144 -1.51 -0.46 -13.95
N VAL A 145 -0.25 -0.46 -14.43
CA VAL A 145 0.45 0.75 -14.87
C VAL A 145 0.43 0.96 -16.37
N ALA A 146 -0.03 0.00 -17.17
CA ALA A 146 -0.06 0.09 -18.61
C ALA A 146 -0.93 1.27 -19.08
N GLY A 147 -0.36 2.12 -19.94
CA GLY A 147 -1.05 3.30 -20.48
C GLY A 147 -1.23 4.45 -19.49
N LEU A 148 -0.59 4.39 -18.32
CA LEU A 148 -0.52 5.52 -17.40
C LEU A 148 0.69 6.40 -17.77
N ASP A 149 0.41 7.64 -18.13
CA ASP A 149 1.43 8.63 -18.49
C ASP A 149 1.58 9.71 -17.42
N GLY A 150 2.74 10.38 -17.41
CA GLY A 150 3.04 11.49 -16.51
C GLY A 150 3.54 11.07 -15.14
N PRO A 151 3.39 11.95 -14.12
CA PRO A 151 3.83 11.65 -12.76
C PRO A 151 3.04 10.49 -12.16
N LEU A 152 3.74 9.42 -11.80
CA LEU A 152 3.14 8.18 -11.34
C LEU A 152 3.81 7.66 -10.06
N ILE A 153 2.99 7.32 -9.08
CA ILE A 153 3.37 6.63 -7.84
C ILE A 153 2.59 5.30 -7.77
N VAL A 154 3.31 4.20 -7.55
CA VAL A 154 2.73 2.88 -7.26
C VAL A 154 3.06 2.52 -5.82
N CYS A 155 2.06 2.16 -5.02
CA CYS A 155 2.30 1.84 -3.62
C CYS A 155 1.31 0.82 -3.05
N GLY A 156 1.69 0.26 -1.92
CA GLY A 156 0.89 -0.70 -1.17
C GLY A 156 1.74 -1.81 -0.54
N ASP A 157 1.05 -2.76 0.06
CA ASP A 157 1.61 -4.05 0.45
C ASP A 157 1.75 -4.91 -0.81
N LEU A 158 2.96 -4.96 -1.35
CA LEU A 158 3.25 -5.71 -2.58
C LEU A 158 3.45 -7.21 -2.32
N ASN A 159 3.44 -7.62 -1.05
CA ASN A 159 3.73 -9.00 -0.64
C ASN A 159 5.01 -9.56 -1.33
N CYS A 160 6.05 -8.74 -1.35
CA CYS A 160 7.35 -9.10 -1.91
C CYS A 160 8.48 -8.28 -1.28
N ILE A 161 9.68 -8.81 -1.27
CA ILE A 161 10.88 -8.16 -0.72
C ILE A 161 11.65 -7.52 -1.88
N ASN A 162 11.97 -6.22 -1.77
CA ASN A 162 12.80 -5.56 -2.77
C ASN A 162 14.19 -6.23 -2.82
N PRO A 163 14.69 -6.61 -4.01
CA PRO A 163 16.02 -7.22 -4.14
C PRO A 163 17.18 -6.38 -3.59
N ALA A 164 16.99 -5.07 -3.44
CA ALA A 164 17.99 -4.15 -2.89
C ALA A 164 17.93 -4.05 -1.35
N ASP A 165 16.95 -4.67 -0.69
CA ASP A 165 16.83 -4.65 0.76
C ASP A 165 17.71 -5.73 1.39
N ALA A 166 18.41 -5.36 2.45
CA ALA A 166 19.14 -6.32 3.27
C ALA A 166 18.15 -7.12 4.13
N ILE A 167 18.23 -8.43 4.11
CA ILE A 167 17.41 -9.34 4.92
C ILE A 167 18.28 -10.29 5.73
N ASP A 168 17.86 -10.59 6.95
CA ASP A 168 18.40 -11.70 7.72
C ASP A 168 17.63 -12.98 7.36
N ARG A 169 18.21 -13.75 6.44
CA ARG A 169 17.58 -14.96 5.90
C ARG A 169 17.30 -16.00 6.99
N ASP A 170 18.22 -16.19 7.92
CA ASP A 170 18.09 -17.22 8.96
C ASP A 170 17.01 -16.82 9.97
N ALA A 171 16.95 -15.55 10.36
CA ALA A 171 15.91 -15.03 11.22
C ALA A 171 14.52 -15.13 10.57
N LEU A 172 14.39 -14.81 9.28
CA LEU A 172 13.13 -14.97 8.54
C LEU A 172 12.68 -16.42 8.45
N ILE A 173 13.57 -17.36 8.12
CA ILE A 173 13.26 -18.80 8.09
C ILE A 173 12.81 -19.27 9.47
N ALA A 174 13.51 -18.85 10.53
CA ALA A 174 13.14 -19.20 11.90
C ALA A 174 11.74 -18.68 12.29
N ALA A 175 11.40 -17.44 11.87
CA ALA A 175 10.07 -16.89 12.07
C ALA A 175 8.99 -17.65 11.29
N PHE A 176 9.23 -17.96 10.03
CA PHE A 176 8.29 -18.69 9.17
C PHE A 176 7.99 -20.12 9.63
N ARG A 177 8.92 -20.77 10.34
CA ARG A 177 8.68 -22.10 10.96
C ARG A 177 7.47 -22.13 11.90
N ARG A 178 7.03 -20.98 12.39
CA ARG A 178 5.90 -20.89 13.33
C ARG A 178 4.53 -21.03 12.64
N PHE A 179 4.44 -20.76 11.33
CA PHE A 179 3.16 -20.75 10.60
C PHE A 179 3.23 -21.29 9.17
N ALA A 180 4.41 -21.40 8.58
CA ALA A 180 4.59 -21.93 7.23
C ALA A 180 4.98 -23.40 7.26
N ARG A 181 4.35 -24.21 6.40
CA ARG A 181 4.69 -25.63 6.23
C ARG A 181 6.11 -25.81 5.67
N ASP A 182 6.50 -24.91 4.77
CA ASP A 182 7.82 -24.85 4.17
C ASP A 182 8.35 -23.40 4.27
N PRO A 183 9.16 -23.09 5.29
CA PRO A 183 9.69 -21.75 5.53
C PRO A 183 10.62 -21.26 4.43
N GLU A 184 11.42 -22.14 3.84
CA GLU A 184 12.35 -21.79 2.78
C GLU A 184 11.61 -21.44 1.48
N ALA A 185 10.63 -22.26 1.09
CA ALA A 185 9.77 -21.97 -0.04
C ALA A 185 8.97 -20.69 0.17
N THR A 186 8.52 -20.41 1.41
CA THR A 186 7.85 -19.16 1.74
C THR A 186 8.77 -17.97 1.54
N LEU A 187 10.01 -18.01 2.05
CA LEU A 187 10.97 -16.92 1.82
C LEU A 187 11.34 -16.78 0.34
N ALA A 188 11.52 -17.90 -0.37
CA ALA A 188 11.75 -17.89 -1.81
C ALA A 188 10.62 -17.19 -2.56
N GLN A 189 9.36 -17.46 -2.20
CA GLN A 189 8.17 -16.82 -2.78
C GLN A 189 8.23 -15.28 -2.65
N PHE A 190 8.58 -14.74 -1.48
CA PHE A 190 8.70 -13.30 -1.27
C PHE A 190 9.85 -12.68 -2.06
N THR A 191 11.00 -13.34 -2.09
CA THR A 191 12.20 -12.83 -2.79
C THR A 191 12.10 -12.95 -4.31
N GLU A 192 11.51 -14.03 -4.83
CA GLU A 192 11.24 -14.19 -6.27
C GLU A 192 10.17 -13.20 -6.73
N SER A 193 9.09 -13.06 -5.97
CA SER A 193 8.09 -12.01 -6.24
C SER A 193 8.73 -10.63 -6.32
N GLY A 194 9.68 -10.32 -5.45
CA GLY A 194 10.41 -9.05 -5.49
C GLY A 194 11.18 -8.88 -6.79
N ARG A 195 11.95 -9.86 -7.22
CA ARG A 195 12.70 -9.80 -8.49
C ARG A 195 11.77 -9.55 -9.69
N GLU A 196 10.68 -10.31 -9.77
CA GLU A 196 9.73 -10.20 -10.88
C GLU A 196 8.98 -8.86 -10.86
N VAL A 197 8.41 -8.46 -9.72
CA VAL A 197 7.60 -7.24 -9.58
C VAL A 197 8.45 -5.99 -9.80
N PHE A 198 9.60 -5.86 -9.13
CA PHE A 198 10.47 -4.70 -9.31
C PHE A 198 11.08 -4.64 -10.71
N GLY A 199 11.41 -5.81 -11.29
CA GLY A 199 11.86 -5.90 -12.68
C GLY A 199 10.78 -5.46 -13.69
N ALA A 200 9.53 -5.83 -13.46
CA ALA A 200 8.39 -5.42 -14.28
C ALA A 200 8.14 -3.91 -14.18
N LEU A 201 8.09 -3.35 -12.96
CA LEU A 201 7.82 -1.93 -12.72
C LEU A 201 8.97 -1.02 -13.22
N ALA A 202 10.22 -1.49 -13.18
CA ALA A 202 11.37 -0.76 -13.71
C ALA A 202 11.25 -0.50 -15.23
N LYS A 203 10.56 -1.35 -16.01
CA LYS A 203 10.28 -1.12 -17.43
C LYS A 203 9.44 0.14 -17.68
N PHE A 204 8.70 0.58 -16.68
CA PHE A 204 7.89 1.82 -16.68
C PHE A 204 8.60 2.98 -15.98
N GLY A 205 9.90 2.85 -15.70
CA GLY A 205 10.69 3.86 -15.01
C GLY A 205 10.32 4.04 -13.53
N LEU A 206 9.65 3.05 -12.94
CA LEU A 206 9.27 3.06 -11.52
C LEU A 206 10.40 2.45 -10.68
N GLU A 207 10.90 3.23 -9.74
CA GLU A 207 11.95 2.85 -8.81
C GLU A 207 11.45 3.04 -7.36
N ASP A 208 12.06 2.31 -6.43
CA ASP A 208 11.75 2.45 -5.01
C ASP A 208 12.05 3.87 -4.53
N ALA A 209 11.01 4.61 -4.16
CA ALA A 209 11.09 6.00 -3.78
C ALA A 209 11.61 6.21 -2.33
N ILE A 210 11.71 5.15 -1.52
CA ILE A 210 12.17 5.28 -0.16
C ILE A 210 13.70 5.26 -0.12
N PRO A 211 14.35 6.34 0.38
CA PRO A 211 15.81 6.38 0.53
C PRO A 211 16.32 5.25 1.43
N LEU A 212 17.53 4.76 1.18
CA LEU A 212 18.11 3.64 1.95
C LEU A 212 18.04 3.85 3.47
N ALA A 213 18.27 5.07 3.94
CA ALA A 213 18.20 5.40 5.37
C ALA A 213 16.79 5.26 5.97
N GLY A 214 15.75 5.34 5.14
CA GLY A 214 14.34 5.18 5.56
C GLY A 214 13.80 3.76 5.40
N ARG A 215 14.56 2.84 4.81
CA ARG A 215 14.17 1.45 4.56
C ARG A 215 14.30 0.59 5.80
N ARG A 216 13.30 0.65 6.64
CA ARG A 216 13.14 -0.27 7.77
C ARG A 216 12.14 -1.36 7.40
N TYR A 217 12.01 -2.42 8.21
CA TYR A 217 10.97 -3.42 8.00
C TYR A 217 9.58 -2.78 8.14
N SER A 218 8.61 -3.24 7.34
CA SER A 218 7.21 -2.83 7.48
C SER A 218 6.38 -3.84 8.27
N ILE A 219 6.85 -5.06 8.43
CA ILE A 219 6.29 -6.14 9.22
C ILE A 219 7.40 -6.88 9.97
N PRO A 220 7.19 -7.34 11.23
CA PRO A 220 5.99 -7.30 12.04
C PRO A 220 5.91 -6.06 12.94
N THR A 221 4.71 -5.81 13.48
CA THR A 221 4.50 -4.92 14.63
C THR A 221 4.31 -5.73 15.93
N ASP A 222 4.10 -5.05 17.07
CA ASP A 222 3.80 -5.71 18.34
C ASP A 222 2.42 -6.41 18.36
N LEU A 223 1.58 -6.15 17.37
CA LEU A 223 0.24 -6.73 17.25
C LEU A 223 0.27 -8.23 16.92
N ILE A 224 1.33 -8.68 16.27
CA ILE A 224 1.58 -10.09 15.99
C ILE A 224 2.84 -10.54 16.70
N SER A 225 2.78 -11.73 17.32
CA SER A 225 3.87 -12.28 18.14
C SER A 225 5.03 -12.82 17.29
N LEU A 226 5.58 -12.02 16.38
CA LEU A 226 6.79 -12.33 15.63
C LEU A 226 7.98 -11.57 16.20
N ASP A 227 9.14 -12.20 16.14
CA ASP A 227 10.39 -11.54 16.53
C ASP A 227 10.73 -10.42 15.53
N LYS A 228 10.98 -9.21 16.01
CA LYS A 228 11.36 -8.06 15.18
C LYS A 228 12.71 -8.24 14.49
N SER A 229 13.57 -9.15 14.95
CA SER A 229 14.80 -9.52 14.24
C SER A 229 14.51 -10.18 12.88
N SER A 230 13.30 -10.73 12.70
CA SER A 230 12.81 -11.30 11.45
C SER A 230 12.00 -10.31 10.60
N GLY A 231 12.20 -9.01 10.82
CA GLY A 231 11.48 -7.99 10.08
C GLY A 231 11.81 -7.98 8.59
N MET A 232 10.79 -7.79 7.76
CA MET A 232 10.91 -7.60 6.31
C MET A 232 10.09 -6.41 5.84
N ARG A 233 10.51 -5.79 4.76
CA ARG A 233 9.77 -4.72 4.11
C ARG A 233 9.01 -5.29 2.92
N ILE A 234 7.70 -5.28 3.00
CA ILE A 234 6.79 -5.74 1.93
C ILE A 234 5.82 -4.65 1.49
N ASP A 235 5.76 -3.56 2.26
CA ASP A 235 5.08 -2.33 1.88
C ASP A 235 6.05 -1.39 1.18
N HIS A 236 5.69 -0.95 -0.02
CA HIS A 236 6.57 -0.19 -0.88
C HIS A 236 5.88 1.04 -1.46
N ILE A 237 6.67 2.06 -1.79
CA ILE A 237 6.27 3.18 -2.62
C ILE A 237 7.31 3.30 -3.72
N LEU A 238 6.86 3.15 -4.97
CA LEU A 238 7.68 3.34 -6.16
C LEU A 238 7.21 4.60 -6.90
N ALA A 239 8.14 5.31 -7.49
CA ALA A 239 7.85 6.52 -8.25
C ALA A 239 8.66 6.58 -9.54
N ASN A 240 8.10 7.23 -10.56
CA ASN A 240 8.84 7.45 -11.81
C ASN A 240 9.61 8.78 -11.78
N GLY A 241 10.45 9.00 -12.79
CA GLY A 241 11.34 10.17 -12.85
C GLY A 241 10.66 11.54 -12.90
N ALA A 242 9.32 11.61 -13.03
CA ALA A 242 8.56 12.86 -12.93
C ALA A 242 8.27 13.27 -11.47
N ILE A 243 8.46 12.36 -10.53
CA ILE A 243 8.36 12.59 -9.09
C ILE A 243 9.76 12.90 -8.54
N VAL A 244 9.88 13.98 -7.79
CA VAL A 244 11.10 14.35 -7.07
C VAL A 244 10.91 14.01 -5.60
N VAL A 245 11.70 13.07 -5.12
CA VAL A 245 11.63 12.59 -3.73
C VAL A 245 12.29 13.60 -2.81
N GLY A 246 11.55 14.10 -1.83
CA GLY A 246 12.04 14.98 -0.76
C GLY A 246 12.48 14.20 0.48
N GLY A 247 11.89 13.02 0.71
CA GLY A 247 12.19 12.13 1.81
C GLY A 247 11.20 10.97 1.86
N GLY A 248 11.47 9.98 2.70
CA GLY A 248 10.56 8.86 2.88
C GLY A 248 11.11 7.85 3.86
N GLU A 249 10.22 7.16 4.55
CA GLU A 249 10.60 6.13 5.52
C GLU A 249 9.44 5.18 5.85
N VAL A 250 9.77 4.05 6.45
CA VAL A 250 8.83 3.21 7.19
C VAL A 250 8.71 3.76 8.60
N VAL A 251 7.50 4.13 9.03
CA VAL A 251 7.29 4.84 10.29
C VAL A 251 6.99 3.89 11.43
N HIS A 252 7.91 3.81 12.39
CA HIS A 252 7.76 3.03 13.61
C HIS A 252 7.39 3.93 14.79
N SER A 253 6.28 3.64 15.45
CA SER A 253 5.84 4.33 16.66
C SER A 253 5.07 3.38 17.58
N ALA A 254 4.79 3.82 18.80
CA ALA A 254 3.93 3.06 19.71
C ALA A 254 2.52 2.88 19.13
N GLN A 255 2.03 3.84 18.36
CA GLN A 255 0.69 3.77 17.76
C GLN A 255 0.68 2.83 16.55
N THR A 256 1.71 2.83 15.69
CA THR A 256 1.78 1.88 14.57
C THR A 256 1.83 0.44 15.05
N ASN A 257 2.54 0.18 16.17
CA ASN A 257 2.59 -1.14 16.80
C ASN A 257 1.24 -1.66 17.32
N ARG A 258 0.26 -0.79 17.51
CA ARG A 258 -1.06 -1.14 18.07
C ARG A 258 -2.16 -1.16 17.01
N ALA A 259 -1.97 -0.43 15.93
CA ALA A 259 -3.00 -0.24 14.92
C ALA A 259 -3.10 -1.39 13.93
N SER A 260 -1.96 -1.88 13.42
CA SER A 260 -1.87 -2.93 12.41
C SER A 260 -0.66 -3.83 12.66
N ASP A 261 -0.58 -4.97 12.01
CA ASP A 261 0.62 -5.79 11.93
C ASP A 261 1.66 -5.24 10.92
N HIS A 262 1.27 -4.19 10.19
CA HIS A 262 2.15 -3.42 9.32
C HIS A 262 2.44 -2.03 9.89
N HIS A 263 3.63 -1.53 9.61
CA HIS A 263 4.00 -0.13 9.75
C HIS A 263 3.71 0.63 8.46
N PRO A 264 3.18 1.86 8.52
CA PRO A 264 2.96 2.66 7.33
C PRO A 264 4.28 3.11 6.70
N VAL A 265 4.27 3.27 5.38
CA VAL A 265 5.36 3.85 4.60
C VAL A 265 4.95 5.24 4.15
N VAL A 266 5.83 6.23 4.29
CA VAL A 266 5.57 7.62 3.89
C VAL A 266 6.57 8.09 2.85
N LEU A 267 6.10 9.00 1.98
CA LEU A 267 6.89 9.67 0.95
C LEU A 267 6.57 11.16 0.95
N ASP A 268 7.58 12.00 1.11
CA ASP A 268 7.50 13.43 0.83
C ASP A 268 8.01 13.68 -0.60
N PHE A 269 7.23 14.37 -1.42
CA PHE A 269 7.55 14.56 -2.82
C PHE A 269 6.99 15.85 -3.41
N HIS A 270 7.52 16.23 -4.56
CA HIS A 270 6.97 17.23 -5.45
C HIS A 270 7.11 16.79 -6.91
N LEU A 271 6.42 17.48 -7.81
CA LEU A 271 6.53 17.16 -9.24
C LEU A 271 7.73 17.91 -9.87
N ARG A 272 8.41 17.24 -10.79
CA ARG A 272 9.46 17.87 -11.59
C ARG A 272 8.85 18.97 -12.45
N SER A 273 9.49 20.14 -12.47
CA SER A 273 9.04 21.28 -13.27
C SER A 273 8.91 20.88 -14.76
N GLY A 274 7.78 21.21 -15.36
CA GLY A 274 7.48 20.88 -16.77
C GLY A 274 6.86 19.50 -17.00
N SER A 275 6.67 18.69 -15.98
CA SER A 275 5.94 17.42 -16.10
C SER A 275 4.42 17.63 -15.96
N SER A 276 3.83 18.48 -16.83
CA SER A 276 2.38 18.54 -16.99
C SER A 276 1.95 17.41 -17.92
N ALA A 277 1.47 16.31 -17.37
CA ALA A 277 0.83 15.29 -18.17
C ALA A 277 -0.63 15.61 -18.40
N SER A 278 -1.09 15.50 -19.63
CA SER A 278 -2.48 15.20 -19.92
C SER A 278 -2.65 13.70 -19.61
N PRO A 279 -3.31 13.34 -18.51
CA PRO A 279 -3.38 11.95 -18.13
C PRO A 279 -4.37 11.22 -19.02
N GLY A 280 -3.85 10.49 -19.94
CA GLY A 280 -4.59 9.41 -20.58
C GLY A 280 -4.73 8.27 -19.59
N LEU A 281 -5.81 8.22 -18.82
CA LEU A 281 -6.23 6.94 -18.26
C LEU A 281 -6.67 6.06 -19.42
N PRO A 282 -6.33 4.76 -19.46
CA PRO A 282 -6.80 3.87 -20.49
C PRO A 282 -8.34 3.95 -20.57
N PRO A 283 -8.95 3.81 -21.75
CA PRO A 283 -10.39 3.78 -21.88
C PRO A 283 -10.95 2.67 -20.98
N GLU A 284 -12.10 2.95 -20.35
CA GLU A 284 -12.80 1.91 -19.56
C GLU A 284 -12.82 0.59 -20.35
N PRO A 285 -12.48 -0.54 -19.73
CA PRO A 285 -12.64 -1.82 -20.39
C PRO A 285 -14.10 -1.95 -20.80
N LEU A 286 -14.34 -2.20 -22.10
CA LEU A 286 -15.65 -2.50 -22.64
C LEU A 286 -16.30 -3.58 -21.76
N ARG A 287 -17.49 -3.29 -21.23
CA ARG A 287 -18.30 -4.14 -20.35
C ARG A 287 -18.65 -5.47 -21.00
#